data_38a2b567e5765b5dd803f8b8a76d68f9
#
_entry.id   38a2b567e5765b5dd803f8b8a76d68f9
#
_cell.length_a   1.000
_cell.length_b   1.000
_cell.length_c   1.000
_cell.angle_alpha   90.00
_cell.angle_beta   90.00
_cell.angle_gamma   90.00
#
_symmetry.space_group_name_H-M   'P 1'
#
loop_
_entity.id
_entity.type
_entity.pdbx_description
1 polymer ?
#
loop_
_entity_poly.entity_id
_entity_poly.type
_entity_poly.pdbx_seq_one_letter_code
_entity_poly.pdbx_strand_id
1 'polypeptide(L)'
;MKPVKDSIVATLPPHSVLIMKAEAQQRIEPSRYEAEWGYLPCYDNLGKSKRQVLYANNPDASCGMMVSYLGGRKENLLRWDKVYSEKGGNYDMIITYLPAEHRGIQVAINGKTIVVDNLKTTGKLTTVTVPVQLTAGYNIIEIGNPYAWAMDIDKFELKAKK
;
A
#
# COMPACT_ATOMS: atom_id res chain seq x y z
N MET A 1 -6.57 -35.35 -9.09
CA MET A 1 -5.47 -34.41 -9.43
C MET A 1 -4.31 -34.65 -8.49
N LYS A 2 -3.08 -34.89 -8.95
CA LYS A 2 -1.93 -34.98 -8.06
C LYS A 2 -1.42 -33.56 -7.79
N PRO A 3 -1.16 -33.16 -6.55
CA PRO A 3 -0.60 -31.87 -6.25
C PRO A 3 0.79 -31.75 -6.89
N VAL A 4 0.99 -30.72 -7.68
CA VAL A 4 2.30 -30.34 -8.19
C VAL A 4 2.86 -29.32 -7.19
N LYS A 5 4.12 -29.48 -6.81
CA LYS A 5 4.75 -28.79 -5.68
C LYS A 5 4.66 -27.26 -5.75
N ASP A 6 4.59 -26.66 -6.94
CA ASP A 6 4.65 -25.21 -7.15
C ASP A 6 3.63 -24.66 -8.17
N SER A 7 2.82 -25.50 -8.76
CA SER A 7 1.81 -25.07 -9.73
C SER A 7 0.65 -26.04 -9.86
N ILE A 8 -0.52 -25.51 -10.18
CA ILE A 8 -1.72 -26.29 -10.52
C ILE A 8 -2.04 -25.95 -11.97
N VAL A 9 -2.02 -26.96 -12.83
CA VAL A 9 -2.44 -26.82 -14.22
C VAL A 9 -3.81 -27.47 -14.38
N ALA A 10 -4.77 -26.70 -14.90
CA ALA A 10 -6.11 -27.17 -15.21
C ALA A 10 -6.51 -26.68 -16.60
N THR A 11 -7.08 -27.60 -17.39
CA THR A 11 -7.74 -27.26 -18.66
C THR A 11 -9.20 -26.98 -18.38
N LEU A 12 -9.67 -25.79 -18.70
CA LEU A 12 -11.06 -25.41 -18.52
C LEU A 12 -11.80 -25.43 -19.87
N PRO A 13 -12.99 -26.03 -19.94
CA PRO A 13 -13.86 -25.84 -21.09
C PRO A 13 -14.27 -24.38 -21.27
N PRO A 14 -14.69 -23.95 -22.48
CA PRO A 14 -15.24 -22.61 -22.68
C PRO A 14 -16.37 -22.30 -21.68
N HIS A 15 -16.41 -21.06 -21.19
CA HIS A 15 -17.44 -20.59 -20.23
C HIS A 15 -17.49 -21.32 -18.89
N SER A 16 -16.36 -21.90 -18.44
CA SER A 16 -16.26 -22.60 -17.16
C SER A 16 -15.42 -21.82 -16.15
N VAL A 17 -15.68 -22.05 -14.86
CA VAL A 17 -14.93 -21.50 -13.74
C VAL A 17 -14.43 -22.65 -12.86
N LEU A 18 -13.18 -22.60 -12.46
CA LEU A 18 -12.61 -23.51 -11.47
C LEU A 18 -12.43 -22.76 -10.15
N ILE A 19 -13.14 -23.21 -9.13
CA ILE A 19 -12.98 -22.73 -7.75
C ILE A 19 -12.13 -23.73 -7.00
N MET A 20 -11.00 -23.28 -6.45
CA MET A 20 -10.09 -24.11 -5.67
C MET A 20 -9.99 -23.58 -4.25
N LYS A 21 -9.98 -24.47 -3.27
CA LYS A 21 -9.62 -24.18 -1.89
C LYS A 21 -8.23 -24.74 -1.64
N ALA A 22 -7.32 -23.93 -1.14
CA ALA A 22 -5.99 -24.35 -0.70
C ALA A 22 -5.87 -24.15 0.81
N GLU A 23 -5.24 -25.09 1.48
CA GLU A 23 -4.81 -24.94 2.88
C GLU A 23 -3.32 -24.62 2.87
N ALA A 24 -2.97 -23.41 3.30
CA ALA A 24 -1.58 -23.03 3.42
C ALA A 24 -0.99 -23.66 4.70
N GLN A 25 0.11 -24.39 4.54
CA GLN A 25 0.88 -24.91 5.67
C GLN A 25 1.69 -23.82 6.37
N GLN A 26 2.07 -22.78 5.63
CA GLN A 26 2.80 -21.62 6.14
C GLN A 26 2.33 -20.36 5.39
N ARG A 27 2.15 -19.28 6.12
CA ARG A 27 1.91 -17.96 5.55
C ARG A 27 3.24 -17.24 5.36
N ILE A 28 3.45 -16.70 4.18
CA ILE A 28 4.62 -15.85 3.89
C ILE A 28 4.22 -14.40 4.13
N GLU A 29 5.05 -13.64 4.85
CA GLU A 29 4.88 -12.20 4.99
C GLU A 29 5.19 -11.52 3.65
N PRO A 30 4.24 -10.82 3.03
CA PRO A 30 4.57 -9.95 1.91
C PRO A 30 5.48 -8.81 2.41
N SER A 31 6.54 -8.54 1.67
CA SER A 31 7.46 -7.44 2.01
C SER A 31 7.23 -6.18 1.18
N ARG A 32 6.41 -6.25 0.13
CA ARG A 32 6.13 -5.17 -0.82
C ARG A 32 4.63 -5.01 -1.02
N TYR A 33 4.19 -3.75 -1.05
CA TYR A 33 2.81 -3.35 -1.19
C TYR A 33 2.72 -2.20 -2.18
N GLU A 34 2.13 -2.45 -3.36
CA GLU A 34 1.91 -1.43 -4.38
C GLU A 34 0.78 -0.48 -3.95
N ALA A 35 0.88 0.78 -4.34
CA ALA A 35 -0.14 1.76 -3.99
C ALA A 35 -1.50 1.45 -4.63
N GLU A 36 -1.50 0.97 -5.86
CA GLU A 36 -2.71 0.57 -6.57
C GLU A 36 -3.41 -0.67 -5.98
N TRP A 37 -2.77 -1.41 -5.07
CA TRP A 37 -3.40 -2.48 -4.29
C TRP A 37 -4.08 -1.96 -3.01
N GLY A 38 -3.85 -0.70 -2.69
CA GLY A 38 -4.47 -0.05 -1.55
C GLY A 38 -5.93 0.28 -1.80
N TYR A 39 -6.70 0.29 -0.73
CA TYR A 39 -8.07 0.73 -0.73
C TYR A 39 -8.13 2.26 -0.61
N LEU A 40 -9.11 2.88 -1.27
CA LEU A 40 -9.30 4.32 -1.31
C LEU A 40 -10.62 4.70 -0.62
N PRO A 41 -10.62 4.99 0.69
CA PRO A 41 -11.85 5.27 1.45
C PRO A 41 -12.67 6.46 0.95
N CYS A 42 -12.06 7.39 0.23
CA CYS A 42 -12.78 8.53 -0.35
C CYS A 42 -13.86 8.12 -1.37
N TYR A 43 -13.74 6.93 -1.98
CA TYR A 43 -14.74 6.43 -2.91
C TYR A 43 -16.02 5.91 -2.24
N ASP A 44 -16.03 5.70 -0.93
CA ASP A 44 -17.25 5.35 -0.19
C ASP A 44 -18.25 6.50 -0.14
N ASN A 45 -17.82 7.72 -0.42
CA ASN A 45 -18.63 8.94 -0.33
C ASN A 45 -18.50 9.83 -1.56
N LEU A 46 -18.66 9.27 -2.75
CA LEU A 46 -18.48 9.96 -4.04
C LEU A 46 -19.25 11.28 -4.17
N GLY A 47 -20.44 11.40 -3.60
CA GLY A 47 -21.26 12.61 -3.68
C GLY A 47 -20.75 13.80 -2.84
N LYS A 48 -19.80 13.63 -1.94
CA LYS A 48 -19.32 14.66 -1.00
C LYS A 48 -17.97 15.27 -1.37
N SER A 49 -17.28 14.74 -2.37
CA SER A 49 -15.92 15.11 -2.70
C SER A 49 -15.79 15.70 -4.08
N LYS A 50 -15.33 16.94 -4.17
CA LYS A 50 -15.03 17.60 -5.46
C LYS A 50 -13.71 17.11 -6.09
N ARG A 51 -12.80 16.55 -5.30
CA ARG A 51 -11.50 16.09 -5.73
C ARG A 51 -11.13 14.82 -4.96
N GLN A 52 -10.77 13.80 -5.69
CA GLN A 52 -10.52 12.47 -5.15
C GLN A 52 -9.13 12.02 -5.55
N VAL A 53 -8.55 11.19 -4.71
CA VAL A 53 -7.39 10.38 -5.06
C VAL A 53 -7.70 9.54 -6.30
N LEU A 54 -6.71 9.31 -7.14
CA LEU A 54 -6.84 8.49 -8.34
C LEU A 54 -5.59 7.66 -8.60
N TYR A 55 -5.77 6.59 -9.35
CA TYR A 55 -4.67 5.83 -9.94
C TYR A 55 -4.18 6.57 -11.17
N ALA A 56 -2.87 6.83 -11.22
CA ALA A 56 -2.22 7.56 -12.31
C ALA A 56 -1.18 6.67 -12.99
N ASN A 57 -1.15 6.68 -14.31
CA ASN A 57 -0.09 6.02 -15.07
C ASN A 57 1.22 6.79 -14.88
N ASN A 58 2.27 6.08 -14.53
CA ASN A 58 3.63 6.60 -14.48
C ASN A 58 4.60 5.47 -14.90
N PRO A 59 5.25 5.58 -16.06
CA PRO A 59 6.12 4.52 -16.57
C PRO A 59 7.37 4.27 -15.69
N ASP A 60 7.75 5.24 -14.86
CA ASP A 60 8.88 5.10 -13.93
C ASP A 60 8.48 4.44 -12.60
N ALA A 61 7.16 4.35 -12.32
CA ALA A 61 6.65 3.70 -11.13
C ALA A 61 6.69 2.17 -11.25
N SER A 62 6.74 1.48 -10.13
CA SER A 62 6.60 0.04 -10.11
C SER A 62 5.21 -0.36 -10.65
N CYS A 63 5.12 -1.40 -11.43
CA CYS A 63 3.90 -1.80 -12.14
C CYS A 63 3.32 -0.73 -13.09
N GLY A 64 4.05 0.38 -13.36
CA GLY A 64 3.63 1.45 -14.26
C GLY A 64 2.52 2.35 -13.73
N MET A 65 2.19 2.26 -12.44
CA MET A 65 1.10 3.00 -11.80
C MET A 65 1.52 3.58 -10.45
N MET A 66 0.81 4.61 -10.04
CA MET A 66 0.94 5.19 -8.70
C MET A 66 -0.39 5.79 -8.27
N VAL A 67 -0.49 6.20 -7.01
CA VAL A 67 -1.67 6.87 -6.49
C VAL A 67 -1.37 8.34 -6.25
N SER A 68 -2.16 9.20 -6.90
CA SER A 68 -2.01 10.65 -6.90
C SER A 68 -3.20 11.35 -6.22
N TYR A 69 -3.03 12.64 -5.91
CA TYR A 69 -4.04 13.49 -5.26
C TYR A 69 -4.46 13.03 -3.86
N LEU A 70 -3.54 12.42 -3.12
CA LEU A 70 -3.75 12.09 -1.73
C LEU A 70 -3.77 13.34 -0.84
N GLY A 71 -4.56 13.28 0.24
CA GLY A 71 -4.54 14.31 1.28
C GLY A 71 -5.61 15.40 1.15
N GLY A 72 -5.47 16.45 1.97
CA GLY A 72 -6.42 17.56 2.07
C GLY A 72 -7.73 17.22 2.81
N ARG A 73 -7.91 15.96 3.20
CA ARG A 73 -9.06 15.45 3.97
C ARG A 73 -8.74 14.10 4.60
N LYS A 74 -9.50 13.77 5.64
CA LYS A 74 -9.32 12.53 6.42
C LYS A 74 -9.53 11.28 5.56
N GLU A 75 -10.50 11.28 4.66
CA GLU A 75 -10.86 10.11 3.84
C GLU A 75 -9.99 9.97 2.59
N ASN A 76 -9.24 11.02 2.23
CA ASN A 76 -8.44 11.05 1.01
C ASN A 76 -7.05 10.47 1.25
N LEU A 77 -7.00 9.18 1.53
CA LEU A 77 -5.81 8.42 1.87
C LEU A 77 -5.78 7.06 1.18
N LEU A 78 -4.63 6.42 1.21
CA LEU A 78 -4.43 5.01 0.87
C LEU A 78 -4.52 4.16 2.13
N ARG A 79 -5.16 3.00 2.05
CA ARG A 79 -5.31 2.06 3.15
C ARG A 79 -5.10 0.61 2.73
N TRP A 80 -4.40 -0.13 3.56
CA TRP A 80 -4.24 -1.58 3.47
C TRP A 80 -4.69 -2.21 4.79
N ASP A 81 -5.77 -3.03 4.73
CA ASP A 81 -6.39 -3.63 5.92
C ASP A 81 -5.76 -4.95 6.36
N LYS A 82 -4.92 -5.55 5.53
CA LYS A 82 -4.40 -6.91 5.76
C LYS A 82 -2.89 -7.01 5.54
N VAL A 83 -2.14 -6.08 6.12
CA VAL A 83 -0.69 -6.18 6.18
C VAL A 83 -0.30 -7.19 7.25
N TYR A 84 0.12 -8.38 6.82
CA TYR A 84 0.41 -9.48 7.71
C TYR A 84 1.85 -9.43 8.22
N SER A 85 2.00 -9.59 9.53
CA SER A 85 3.27 -9.90 10.17
C SER A 85 3.12 -11.11 11.07
N GLU A 86 4.00 -12.12 10.93
CA GLU A 86 3.92 -13.35 11.70
C GLU A 86 4.17 -13.09 13.19
N LYS A 87 5.21 -12.31 13.50
CA LYS A 87 5.69 -12.09 14.87
C LYS A 87 5.44 -10.68 15.39
N GLY A 88 5.11 -9.74 14.50
CA GLY A 88 5.15 -8.32 14.84
C GLY A 88 6.57 -7.82 15.08
N GLY A 89 6.71 -6.65 15.69
CA GLY A 89 7.99 -6.04 16.03
C GLY A 89 8.29 -4.77 15.27
N ASN A 90 9.56 -4.39 15.25
CA ASN A 90 10.03 -3.16 14.61
C ASN A 90 10.41 -3.42 13.15
N TYR A 91 9.96 -2.54 12.27
CA TYR A 91 10.23 -2.58 10.84
C TYR A 91 10.72 -1.22 10.35
N ASP A 92 11.52 -1.24 9.30
CA ASP A 92 11.74 -0.10 8.43
C ASP A 92 10.73 -0.18 7.28
N MET A 93 9.82 0.79 7.23
CA MET A 93 8.87 0.99 6.13
C MET A 93 9.52 1.94 5.13
N ILE A 94 9.86 1.43 3.95
CA ILE A 94 10.49 2.20 2.86
C ILE A 94 9.39 2.58 1.88
N ILE A 95 9.02 3.86 1.86
CA ILE A 95 7.97 4.39 1.00
C ILE A 95 8.62 5.00 -0.23
N THR A 96 8.21 4.55 -1.42
CA THR A 96 8.57 5.15 -2.71
C THR A 96 7.49 6.14 -3.12
N TYR A 97 7.89 7.37 -3.41
CA TYR A 97 6.98 8.47 -3.74
C TYR A 97 7.55 9.36 -4.85
N LEU A 98 6.66 10.08 -5.53
CA LEU A 98 7.05 11.13 -6.48
C LEU A 98 6.86 12.49 -5.82
N PRO A 99 7.94 13.23 -5.58
CA PRO A 99 7.86 14.55 -4.97
C PRO A 99 7.48 15.61 -6.01
N ALA A 100 6.34 16.25 -5.83
CA ALA A 100 5.90 17.36 -6.67
C ALA A 100 6.25 18.73 -6.07
N GLU A 101 6.13 18.88 -4.76
CA GLU A 101 6.33 20.13 -4.00
C GLU A 101 6.77 19.76 -2.58
N HIS A 102 7.02 20.77 -1.73
CA HIS A 102 7.27 20.56 -0.29
C HIS A 102 5.99 20.07 0.41
N ARG A 103 5.78 18.78 0.43
CA ARG A 103 4.63 18.13 1.08
C ARG A 103 5.12 17.08 2.07
N GLY A 104 4.38 16.92 3.14
CA GLY A 104 4.56 15.83 4.09
C GLY A 104 3.54 14.71 3.86
N ILE A 105 3.80 13.57 4.45
CA ILE A 105 2.84 12.47 4.55
C ILE A 105 2.62 12.10 6.02
N GLN A 106 1.47 11.52 6.30
CA GLN A 106 1.21 10.84 7.56
C GLN A 106 1.05 9.36 7.28
N VAL A 107 1.74 8.56 8.07
CA VAL A 107 1.63 7.10 8.07
C VAL A 107 0.94 6.70 9.36
N ALA A 108 -0.18 6.01 9.28
CA ALA A 108 -0.84 5.46 10.46
C ALA A 108 -0.73 3.94 10.46
N ILE A 109 -0.29 3.37 11.57
CA ILE A 109 -0.21 1.94 11.82
C ILE A 109 -1.18 1.60 12.95
N ASN A 110 -2.22 0.85 12.65
CA ASN A 110 -3.26 0.47 13.62
C ASN A 110 -3.80 1.70 14.39
N GLY A 111 -3.95 2.84 13.69
CA GLY A 111 -4.44 4.10 14.24
C GLY A 111 -3.39 4.98 14.92
N LYS A 112 -2.14 4.54 15.08
CA LYS A 112 -1.05 5.39 15.56
C LYS A 112 -0.41 6.12 14.40
N THR A 113 -0.46 7.45 14.41
CA THR A 113 0.05 8.31 13.34
C THR A 113 1.51 8.69 13.56
N ILE A 114 2.29 8.62 12.49
CA ILE A 114 3.66 9.12 12.36
C ILE A 114 3.63 10.21 11.30
N VAL A 115 4.08 11.40 11.64
CA VAL A 115 4.22 12.51 10.69
C VAL A 115 5.60 12.46 10.06
N VAL A 116 5.65 12.54 8.73
CA VAL A 116 6.89 12.52 7.95
C VAL A 116 6.96 13.81 7.16
N ASP A 117 7.65 14.78 7.73
CA ASP A 117 7.87 16.10 7.13
C ASP A 117 9.19 16.17 6.36
N ASN A 118 9.41 17.28 5.66
CA ASN A 118 10.64 17.57 4.95
C ASN A 118 11.06 16.51 3.92
N LEU A 119 10.08 15.94 3.23
CA LEU A 119 10.35 15.02 2.14
C LEU A 119 11.12 15.72 1.01
N LYS A 120 12.11 15.00 0.45
CA LYS A 120 12.95 15.54 -0.63
C LYS A 120 12.11 15.79 -1.88
N THR A 121 12.35 16.93 -2.53
CA THR A 121 11.71 17.31 -3.81
C THR A 121 12.73 17.15 -4.94
N THR A 122 12.82 15.97 -5.50
CA THR A 122 13.82 15.64 -6.55
C THR A 122 13.24 15.67 -7.96
N GLY A 123 11.91 15.76 -8.10
CA GLY A 123 11.22 15.60 -9.38
C GLY A 123 11.29 14.17 -9.97
N LYS A 124 11.88 13.22 -9.25
CA LYS A 124 12.00 11.81 -9.64
C LYS A 124 11.53 10.94 -8.47
N LEU A 125 11.12 9.73 -8.77
CA LEU A 125 10.80 8.73 -7.75
C LEU A 125 11.96 8.62 -6.76
N THR A 126 11.63 8.74 -5.49
CA THR A 126 12.59 8.68 -4.39
C THR A 126 11.98 7.94 -3.21
N THR A 127 12.78 7.68 -2.18
CA THR A 127 12.34 6.90 -1.03
C THR A 127 12.53 7.65 0.27
N VAL A 128 11.66 7.36 1.23
CA VAL A 128 11.83 7.71 2.64
C VAL A 128 11.67 6.46 3.49
N THR A 129 12.48 6.33 4.54
CA THR A 129 12.38 5.23 5.50
C THR A 129 11.71 5.73 6.77
N VAL A 130 10.63 5.08 7.15
CA VAL A 130 9.85 5.38 8.36
C VAL A 130 9.93 4.18 9.30
N PRO A 131 10.50 4.34 10.52
CA PRO A 131 10.45 3.29 11.52
C PRO A 131 9.01 3.07 11.98
N VAL A 132 8.53 1.83 11.90
CA VAL A 132 7.18 1.46 12.29
C VAL A 132 7.18 0.25 13.20
N GLN A 133 6.10 0.08 13.97
CA GLN A 133 5.89 -1.09 14.81
C GLN A 133 4.63 -1.81 14.35
N LEU A 134 4.75 -3.09 14.00
CA LEU A 134 3.65 -3.96 13.65
C LEU A 134 3.30 -4.88 14.82
N THR A 135 2.03 -5.24 14.91
CA THR A 135 1.56 -6.32 15.79
C THR A 135 1.60 -7.65 15.05
N ALA A 136 1.71 -8.76 15.77
CA ALA A 136 1.54 -10.08 15.17
C ALA A 136 0.12 -10.22 14.60
N GLY A 137 0.02 -10.82 13.43
CA GLY A 137 -1.22 -10.95 12.67
C GLY A 137 -1.41 -9.83 11.65
N TYR A 138 -2.66 -9.41 11.45
CA TYR A 138 -3.00 -8.38 10.48
C TYR A 138 -2.89 -6.98 11.07
N ASN A 139 -2.31 -6.08 10.29
CA ASN A 139 -2.19 -4.67 10.61
C ASN A 139 -2.93 -3.83 9.56
N ILE A 140 -3.43 -2.68 10.00
CA ILE A 140 -3.96 -1.64 9.13
C ILE A 140 -2.87 -0.60 8.94
N ILE A 141 -2.54 -0.30 7.69
CA ILE A 141 -1.61 0.77 7.32
C ILE A 141 -2.35 1.79 6.48
N GLU A 142 -2.22 3.06 6.84
CA GLU A 142 -2.79 4.18 6.10
C GLU A 142 -1.69 5.18 5.76
N ILE A 143 -1.73 5.73 4.53
CA ILE A 143 -0.82 6.78 4.05
C ILE A 143 -1.66 7.91 3.46
N GLY A 144 -1.46 9.13 3.94
CA GLY A 144 -2.14 10.32 3.45
C GLY A 144 -1.67 11.57 4.19
N ASN A 145 -2.47 12.63 4.14
CA ASN A 145 -2.29 13.82 4.98
C ASN A 145 -3.64 14.54 5.09
N PRO A 146 -4.35 14.45 6.24
CA PRO A 146 -5.67 15.03 6.37
C PRO A 146 -5.73 16.55 6.31
N TYR A 147 -4.60 17.23 6.50
CA TYR A 147 -4.50 18.68 6.62
C TYR A 147 -3.95 19.37 5.36
N ALA A 148 -3.21 18.64 4.52
CA ALA A 148 -2.59 19.17 3.32
C ALA A 148 -2.51 18.10 2.23
N TRP A 149 -2.17 18.49 1.00
CA TRP A 149 -1.85 17.54 -0.06
C TRP A 149 -0.62 16.71 0.33
N ALA A 150 -0.73 15.41 0.14
CA ALA A 150 0.38 14.48 0.29
C ALA A 150 1.15 14.30 -1.04
N MET A 151 2.25 13.55 -0.98
CA MET A 151 2.99 13.10 -2.16
C MET A 151 2.21 12.02 -2.91
N ASP A 152 2.50 11.86 -4.18
CA ASP A 152 2.06 10.73 -4.97
C ASP A 152 2.85 9.49 -4.56
N ILE A 153 2.16 8.38 -4.31
CA ILE A 153 2.75 7.16 -3.74
C ILE A 153 2.81 6.06 -4.80
N ASP A 154 3.99 5.46 -4.97
CA ASP A 154 4.22 4.29 -5.81
C ASP A 154 3.99 3.00 -5.01
N LYS A 155 4.72 2.81 -3.92
CA LYS A 155 4.66 1.62 -3.07
C LYS A 155 5.26 1.84 -1.70
N PHE A 156 5.13 0.85 -0.84
CA PHE A 156 6.03 0.70 0.30
C PHE A 156 6.58 -0.73 0.41
N GLU A 157 7.72 -0.85 1.06
CA GLU A 157 8.34 -2.11 1.42
C GLU A 157 8.56 -2.17 2.95
N LEU A 158 8.42 -3.35 3.53
CA LEU A 158 8.65 -3.60 4.95
C LEU A 158 9.90 -4.47 5.13
N LYS A 159 10.84 -3.99 5.95
CA LYS A 159 12.04 -4.74 6.35
C LYS A 159 12.07 -4.87 7.87
N ALA A 160 12.00 -6.11 8.36
CA ALA A 160 12.10 -6.37 9.80
C ALA A 160 13.47 -5.90 10.33
N LYS A 161 13.46 -5.20 11.45
CA LYS A 161 14.70 -4.89 12.18
C LYS A 161 15.12 -6.09 13.02
N LYS A 162 16.38 -6.43 12.92
CA LYS A 162 17.01 -7.47 13.74
C LYS A 162 17.23 -6.98 15.18
#